data_540e54271c3ce28ebe09ad8adbf47a15
#
_entry.id   540e54271c3ce28ebe09ad8adbf47a15
#
_cell.length_a   1.000
_cell.length_b   1.000
_cell.length_c   1.000
_cell.angle_alpha   90.00
_cell.angle_beta   90.00
_cell.angle_gamma   90.00
#
_symmetry.space_group_name_H-M   'P 1'
#
loop_
_entity.id
_entity.type
_entity.pdbx_description
1 polymer ?
#
loop_
_entity_poly.entity_id
_entity_poly.type
_entity_poly.pdbx_seq_one_letter_code
_entity_poly.pdbx_strand_id
1 'polypeptide(L)'
;MKLSGSYQINLSKEKVWKALNNPEILKKAIPGCEEFTKNSDTEFTAKATNKIGPFNASFTGDVELKDLNPPNSYKITGSGNSPVGFASGEAFVKLEDNEQGTKLIYEVEANVGGKIAQVGSRLIDMTAKKMADIFFGKFSELISVSDDTNKDLSSQQLDNSINKQSNAKSKIWMYSAIVAGALILAYLIF
;
A
#
# COMPACT_ATOMS: atom_id res chain seq x y z
N MET A 1 6.66 18.01 5.58
CA MET A 1 5.84 17.41 6.66
C MET A 1 6.47 16.12 7.12
N LYS A 2 6.23 15.71 8.37
CA LYS A 2 6.63 14.40 8.90
C LYS A 2 5.42 13.72 9.49
N LEU A 3 5.22 12.45 9.19
CA LEU A 3 4.13 11.64 9.71
C LEU A 3 4.66 10.26 10.09
N SER A 4 4.24 9.74 11.24
CA SER A 4 4.54 8.38 11.67
C SER A 4 3.34 7.76 12.35
N GLY A 5 3.25 6.45 12.31
CA GLY A 5 2.18 5.72 12.94
C GLY A 5 2.39 4.21 12.91
N SER A 6 1.40 3.49 13.45
CA SER A 6 1.37 2.04 13.37
C SER A 6 -0.06 1.53 13.30
N TYR A 7 -0.26 0.40 12.63
CA TYR A 7 -1.53 -0.30 12.53
C TYR A 7 -1.38 -1.77 12.89
N GLN A 8 -2.35 -2.30 13.63
CA GLN A 8 -2.44 -3.72 13.92
C GLN A 8 -3.28 -4.40 12.84
N ILE A 9 -2.76 -5.49 12.27
CA ILE A 9 -3.39 -6.28 11.22
C ILE A 9 -3.40 -7.74 11.69
N ASN A 10 -4.59 -8.34 11.83
CA ASN A 10 -4.76 -9.69 12.40
C ASN A 10 -4.50 -10.80 11.37
N LEU A 11 -3.39 -10.70 10.66
CA LEU A 11 -2.89 -11.66 9.68
C LEU A 11 -1.37 -11.82 9.83
N SER A 12 -0.83 -12.95 9.35
CA SER A 12 0.62 -13.15 9.36
C SER A 12 1.36 -12.15 8.49
N LYS A 13 2.59 -11.88 8.82
CA LYS A 13 3.46 -10.91 8.15
C LYS A 13 3.61 -11.20 6.64
N GLU A 14 3.70 -12.47 6.27
CA GLU A 14 3.80 -12.90 4.87
C GLU A 14 2.51 -12.57 4.09
N LYS A 15 1.33 -12.76 4.71
CA LYS A 15 0.06 -12.41 4.09
C LYS A 15 -0.10 -10.90 3.94
N VAL A 16 0.25 -10.15 4.97
CA VAL A 16 0.26 -8.69 4.95
C VAL A 16 1.22 -8.19 3.87
N TRP A 17 2.46 -8.71 3.84
CA TRP A 17 3.44 -8.38 2.81
C TRP A 17 2.91 -8.64 1.40
N LYS A 18 2.36 -9.82 1.16
CA LYS A 18 1.78 -10.18 -0.14
C LYS A 18 0.65 -9.26 -0.57
N ALA A 19 -0.24 -8.91 0.35
CA ALA A 19 -1.36 -8.01 0.09
C ALA A 19 -0.90 -6.57 -0.18
N LEU A 20 0.07 -6.10 0.61
CA LEU A 20 0.74 -4.83 0.41
C LEU A 20 1.47 -4.74 -0.95
N ASN A 21 1.60 -5.81 -1.68
CA ASN A 21 2.25 -5.93 -2.99
C ASN A 21 1.27 -6.32 -4.11
N ASN A 22 -0.04 -6.28 -3.82
CA ASN A 22 -1.07 -6.61 -4.78
C ASN A 22 -1.72 -5.31 -5.33
N PRO A 23 -1.50 -4.97 -6.62
CA PRO A 23 -2.03 -3.75 -7.23
C PRO A 23 -3.57 -3.63 -7.13
N GLU A 24 -4.29 -4.74 -7.23
CA GLU A 24 -5.75 -4.74 -7.15
C GLU A 24 -6.27 -4.42 -5.75
N ILE A 25 -5.61 -4.95 -4.71
CA ILE A 25 -5.95 -4.64 -3.32
C ILE A 25 -5.66 -3.16 -3.06
N LEU A 26 -4.52 -2.70 -3.53
CA LEU A 26 -4.05 -1.35 -3.30
C LEU A 26 -4.92 -0.32 -4.02
N LYS A 27 -5.24 -0.53 -5.28
CA LYS A 27 -6.17 0.32 -6.03
C LYS A 27 -7.51 0.50 -5.30
N LYS A 28 -8.00 -0.57 -4.67
CA LYS A 28 -9.26 -0.53 -3.89
C LYS A 28 -9.10 0.12 -2.52
N ALA A 29 -7.95 -0.03 -1.88
CA ALA A 29 -7.68 0.50 -0.55
C ALA A 29 -7.38 2.00 -0.57
N ILE A 30 -6.75 2.52 -1.64
CA ILE A 30 -6.40 3.94 -1.75
C ILE A 30 -7.65 4.77 -2.01
N PRO A 31 -8.01 5.68 -1.11
CA PRO A 31 -9.13 6.57 -1.33
C PRO A 31 -8.90 7.50 -2.52
N GLY A 32 -9.90 7.64 -3.38
CA GLY A 32 -9.82 8.48 -4.58
C GLY A 32 -8.93 7.95 -5.70
N CYS A 33 -8.39 6.73 -5.59
CA CYS A 33 -7.59 6.13 -6.64
C CYS A 33 -8.44 5.84 -7.88
N GLU A 34 -8.06 6.46 -8.98
CA GLU A 34 -8.66 6.28 -10.31
C GLU A 34 -7.88 5.24 -11.11
N GLU A 35 -6.55 5.38 -11.10
CA GLU A 35 -5.63 4.53 -11.85
C GLU A 35 -4.47 4.10 -10.96
N PHE A 36 -4.06 2.85 -11.10
CA PHE A 36 -2.89 2.30 -10.45
C PHE A 36 -2.24 1.26 -11.36
N THR A 37 -1.07 1.59 -11.90
CA THR A 37 -0.38 0.78 -12.91
C THR A 37 0.99 0.36 -12.38
N LYS A 38 1.27 -0.94 -12.47
CA LYS A 38 2.60 -1.49 -12.20
C LYS A 38 3.42 -1.40 -13.49
N ASN A 39 4.50 -0.61 -13.46
CA ASN A 39 5.39 -0.42 -14.61
C ASN A 39 6.54 -1.43 -14.60
N SER A 40 7.06 -1.76 -13.41
CA SER A 40 8.08 -2.80 -13.17
C SER A 40 7.85 -3.48 -11.83
N ASP A 41 8.77 -4.30 -11.36
CA ASP A 41 8.64 -4.92 -10.04
C ASP A 41 8.73 -3.92 -8.88
N THR A 42 9.32 -2.78 -9.10
CA THR A 42 9.54 -1.74 -8.09
C THR A 42 8.93 -0.38 -8.45
N GLU A 43 8.38 -0.21 -9.65
CA GLU A 43 7.91 1.08 -10.13
C GLU A 43 6.42 1.05 -10.45
N PHE A 44 5.73 2.10 -10.03
CA PHE A 44 4.29 2.27 -10.21
C PHE A 44 3.95 3.69 -10.61
N THR A 45 2.90 3.83 -11.42
CA THR A 45 2.26 5.11 -11.70
C THR A 45 0.85 5.08 -11.12
N ALA A 46 0.47 6.13 -10.42
CA ALA A 46 -0.87 6.25 -9.84
C ALA A 46 -1.52 7.58 -10.20
N LYS A 47 -2.86 7.57 -10.24
CA LYS A 47 -3.68 8.78 -10.32
C LYS A 47 -4.76 8.70 -9.26
N ALA A 48 -4.85 9.73 -8.44
CA ALA A 48 -5.85 9.83 -7.38
C ALA A 48 -6.39 11.25 -7.26
N THR A 49 -7.69 11.37 -6.96
CA THR A 49 -8.36 12.65 -6.75
C THR A 49 -8.89 12.74 -5.33
N ASN A 50 -8.46 13.77 -4.61
CA ASN A 50 -8.83 13.99 -3.22
C ASN A 50 -9.15 15.46 -2.91
N LYS A 51 -9.98 15.67 -1.89
CA LYS A 51 -10.30 17.00 -1.39
C LYS A 51 -9.35 17.39 -0.28
N ILE A 52 -8.55 18.44 -0.52
CA ILE A 52 -7.59 18.98 0.45
C ILE A 52 -7.95 20.44 0.71
N GLY A 53 -8.56 20.71 1.86
CA GLY A 53 -9.11 22.03 2.15
C GLY A 53 -10.15 22.47 1.11
N PRO A 54 -9.97 23.64 0.47
CA PRO A 54 -10.85 24.12 -0.59
C PRO A 54 -10.59 23.50 -1.96
N PHE A 55 -9.47 22.77 -2.13
CA PHE A 55 -9.06 22.21 -3.40
C PHE A 55 -9.59 20.79 -3.61
N ASN A 56 -10.13 20.55 -4.80
CA ASN A 56 -10.35 19.21 -5.31
C ASN A 56 -9.18 18.89 -6.23
N ALA A 57 -8.19 18.16 -5.74
CA ALA A 57 -6.91 17.97 -6.39
C ALA A 57 -6.79 16.57 -6.99
N SER A 58 -6.55 16.50 -8.29
CA SER A 58 -6.19 15.26 -8.99
C SER A 58 -4.68 15.27 -9.21
N PHE A 59 -4.01 14.31 -8.61
CA PHE A 59 -2.57 14.11 -8.74
C PHE A 59 -2.26 12.92 -9.62
N THR A 60 -1.25 13.04 -10.43
CA THR A 60 -0.63 11.92 -11.15
C THR A 60 0.85 11.89 -10.78
N GLY A 61 1.37 10.71 -10.47
CA GLY A 61 2.74 10.58 -10.03
C GLY A 61 3.29 9.17 -10.10
N ASP A 62 4.59 9.10 -9.83
CA ASP A 62 5.37 7.89 -9.88
C ASP A 62 5.88 7.53 -8.49
N VAL A 63 5.99 6.25 -8.26
CA VAL A 63 6.40 5.66 -7.00
C VAL A 63 7.40 4.54 -7.26
N GLU A 64 8.47 4.52 -6.48
CA GLU A 64 9.54 3.52 -6.55
C GLU A 64 9.79 2.90 -5.18
N LEU A 65 9.92 1.58 -5.15
CA LEU A 65 10.30 0.83 -3.97
C LEU A 65 11.80 0.60 -3.91
N LYS A 66 12.39 0.82 -2.74
CA LYS A 66 13.82 0.70 -2.46
C LYS A 66 14.08 -0.09 -1.19
N ASP A 67 15.30 -0.54 -1.01
CA ASP A 67 15.79 -1.21 0.20
C ASP A 67 14.88 -2.37 0.66
N LEU A 68 14.44 -3.19 -0.30
CA LEU A 68 13.53 -4.30 -0.07
C LEU A 68 14.16 -5.38 0.81
N ASN A 69 13.55 -5.66 1.95
CA ASN A 69 13.90 -6.74 2.88
C ASN A 69 12.65 -7.58 3.21
N PRO A 70 12.20 -8.43 2.27
CA PRO A 70 10.99 -9.23 2.46
C PRO A 70 11.10 -10.24 3.61
N PRO A 71 10.05 -10.46 4.39
CA PRO A 71 8.79 -9.73 4.47
C PRO A 71 8.80 -8.61 5.52
N ASN A 72 9.97 -8.04 5.86
CA ASN A 72 10.17 -7.23 7.05
C ASN A 72 10.04 -5.72 6.82
N SER A 73 10.66 -5.21 5.74
CA SER A 73 10.69 -3.76 5.53
C SER A 73 11.02 -3.37 4.09
N TYR A 74 10.71 -2.13 3.74
CA TYR A 74 11.12 -1.47 2.49
C TYR A 74 11.01 0.06 2.63
N LYS A 75 11.66 0.77 1.72
CA LYS A 75 11.46 2.19 1.52
C LYS A 75 10.65 2.46 0.26
N ILE A 76 9.99 3.60 0.26
CA ILE A 76 9.23 4.12 -0.86
C ILE A 76 9.74 5.51 -1.14
N THR A 77 9.96 5.81 -2.40
CA THR A 77 10.15 7.19 -2.86
C THR A 77 9.07 7.50 -3.90
N GLY A 78 8.59 8.73 -3.92
CA GLY A 78 7.59 9.11 -4.90
C GLY A 78 7.46 10.60 -5.09
N SER A 79 6.83 10.96 -6.21
CA SER A 79 6.48 12.34 -6.52
C SER A 79 5.20 12.39 -7.33
N GLY A 80 4.42 13.46 -7.14
CA GLY A 80 3.19 13.67 -7.86
C GLY A 80 2.94 15.14 -8.18
N ASN A 81 2.24 15.37 -9.26
CA ASN A 81 1.94 16.69 -9.78
C ASN A 81 0.43 16.88 -10.01
N SER A 82 -0.04 18.07 -9.79
CA SER A 82 -1.42 18.51 -9.94
C SER A 82 -1.46 19.96 -10.43
N PRO A 83 -2.56 20.41 -11.05
CA PRO A 83 -2.74 21.85 -11.38
C PRO A 83 -2.69 22.79 -10.17
N VAL A 84 -2.87 22.27 -8.96
CA VAL A 84 -2.85 23.04 -7.70
C VAL A 84 -1.53 22.93 -6.95
N GLY A 85 -0.58 22.10 -7.39
CA GLY A 85 0.72 21.98 -6.75
C GLY A 85 1.39 20.63 -7.00
N PHE A 86 2.41 20.37 -6.23
CA PHE A 86 3.17 19.14 -6.28
C PHE A 86 3.47 18.63 -4.87
N ALA A 87 3.77 17.35 -4.79
CA ALA A 87 4.30 16.74 -3.59
C ALA A 87 5.37 15.69 -3.94
N SER A 88 6.34 15.51 -3.05
CA SER A 88 7.38 14.49 -3.18
C SER A 88 7.84 14.04 -1.79
N GLY A 89 8.36 12.84 -1.69
CA GLY A 89 8.83 12.38 -0.39
C GLY A 89 9.32 10.93 -0.38
N GLU A 90 9.55 10.47 0.84
CA GLU A 90 9.91 9.08 1.11
C GLU A 90 9.15 8.54 2.33
N ALA A 91 8.93 7.23 2.36
CA ALA A 91 8.43 6.53 3.52
C ALA A 91 9.25 5.28 3.80
N PHE A 92 9.40 4.97 5.08
CA PHE A 92 9.90 3.70 5.56
C PHE A 92 8.74 2.89 6.13
N VAL A 93 8.63 1.62 5.72
CA VAL A 93 7.61 0.70 6.20
C VAL A 93 8.27 -0.52 6.80
N LYS A 94 7.84 -0.89 8.00
CA LYS A 94 8.32 -2.06 8.74
C LYS A 94 7.15 -2.91 9.20
N LEU A 95 7.28 -4.22 9.07
CA LEU A 95 6.33 -5.21 9.58
C LEU A 95 6.98 -6.00 10.73
N GLU A 96 6.30 -6.08 11.84
CA GLU A 96 6.71 -6.83 13.03
C GLU A 96 5.64 -7.84 13.41
N ASP A 97 6.05 -9.08 13.71
CA ASP A 97 5.14 -10.08 14.23
C ASP A 97 4.80 -9.80 15.70
N ASN A 98 3.55 -10.04 16.07
CA ASN A 98 3.11 -10.06 17.46
C ASN A 98 2.03 -11.13 17.69
N GLU A 99 1.58 -11.28 18.93
CA GLU A 99 0.57 -12.27 19.30
C GLU A 99 -0.78 -12.12 18.57
N GLN A 100 -1.08 -10.93 18.04
CA GLN A 100 -2.32 -10.61 17.33
C GLN A 100 -2.15 -10.58 15.81
N GLY A 101 -0.99 -10.99 15.28
CA GLY A 101 -0.68 -10.99 13.86
C GLY A 101 0.50 -10.08 13.52
N THR A 102 0.28 -9.03 12.73
CA THR A 102 1.33 -8.14 12.24
C THR A 102 1.10 -6.70 12.68
N LYS A 103 2.10 -6.08 13.29
CA LYS A 103 2.16 -4.63 13.50
C LYS A 103 2.90 -4.00 12.33
N LEU A 104 2.19 -3.18 11.55
CA LEU A 104 2.77 -2.33 10.53
C LEU A 104 3.17 -1.00 11.17
N ILE A 105 4.41 -0.58 10.95
CA ILE A 105 4.96 0.71 11.42
C ILE A 105 5.39 1.48 10.18
N TYR A 106 5.10 2.78 10.14
CA TYR A 106 5.51 3.64 9.04
C TYR A 106 6.03 4.99 9.53
N GLU A 107 7.00 5.51 8.79
CA GLU A 107 7.57 6.85 8.95
C GLU A 107 7.64 7.50 7.59
N VAL A 108 7.16 8.74 7.47
CA VAL A 108 7.07 9.46 6.20
C VAL A 108 7.66 10.85 6.35
N GLU A 109 8.46 11.23 5.36
CA GLU A 109 8.90 12.61 5.15
C GLU A 109 8.45 13.07 3.76
N ALA A 110 7.67 14.17 3.70
CA ALA A 110 7.15 14.70 2.45
C ALA A 110 7.29 16.22 2.36
N ASN A 111 7.46 16.69 1.14
CA ASN A 111 7.52 18.10 0.77
C ASN A 111 6.33 18.42 -0.15
N VAL A 112 5.57 19.44 0.20
CA VAL A 112 4.38 19.88 -0.54
C VAL A 112 4.58 21.33 -0.98
N GLY A 113 4.32 21.61 -2.26
CA GLY A 113 4.50 22.93 -2.84
C GLY A 113 3.36 23.36 -3.75
N GLY A 114 3.41 24.61 -4.22
CA GLY A 114 2.38 25.22 -5.06
C GLY A 114 1.21 25.81 -4.25
N LYS A 115 0.05 25.97 -4.90
CA LYS A 115 -1.14 26.56 -4.28
C LYS A 115 -1.66 25.76 -3.10
N ILE A 116 -1.52 24.43 -3.15
CA ILE A 116 -1.97 23.52 -2.09
C ILE A 116 -1.20 23.75 -0.77
N ALA A 117 0.06 24.16 -0.83
CA ALA A 117 0.84 24.48 0.36
C ALA A 117 0.28 25.70 1.15
N GLN A 118 -0.50 26.57 0.47
CA GLN A 118 -1.11 27.75 1.08
C GLN A 118 -2.22 27.44 2.08
N VAL A 119 -2.76 26.20 2.10
CA VAL A 119 -3.74 25.80 3.12
C VAL A 119 -3.10 25.65 4.51
N GLY A 120 -1.77 25.63 4.58
CA GLY A 120 -0.99 25.51 5.80
C GLY A 120 -0.66 24.07 6.20
N SER A 121 0.50 23.88 6.78
CA SER A 121 1.03 22.55 7.16
C SER A 121 0.08 21.76 8.04
N ARG A 122 -0.56 22.40 9.01
CA ARG A 122 -1.49 21.73 9.93
C ARG A 122 -2.66 21.06 9.20
N LEU A 123 -3.24 21.70 8.19
CA LEU A 123 -4.33 21.10 7.41
C LEU A 123 -3.82 19.96 6.53
N ILE A 124 -2.64 20.11 5.96
CA ILE A 124 -1.97 19.05 5.19
C ILE A 124 -1.72 17.83 6.09
N ASP A 125 -1.12 18.01 7.27
CA ASP A 125 -0.83 16.93 8.21
C ASP A 125 -2.10 16.20 8.68
N MET A 126 -3.16 16.95 8.99
CA MET A 126 -4.46 16.37 9.38
C MET A 126 -5.08 15.57 8.24
N THR A 127 -4.99 16.07 7.01
CA THR A 127 -5.50 15.38 5.83
C THR A 127 -4.72 14.09 5.59
N ALA A 128 -3.40 14.16 5.61
CA ALA A 128 -2.53 13.01 5.42
C ALA A 128 -2.80 11.89 6.46
N LYS A 129 -2.94 12.26 7.75
CA LYS A 129 -3.30 11.32 8.80
C LYS A 129 -4.65 10.66 8.57
N LYS A 130 -5.69 11.46 8.28
CA LYS A 130 -7.03 10.94 7.98
C LYS A 130 -7.01 9.94 6.83
N MET A 131 -6.20 10.24 5.84
CA MET A 131 -6.07 9.42 4.67
C MET A 131 -5.36 8.09 4.96
N ALA A 132 -4.31 8.10 5.77
CA ALA A 132 -3.67 6.89 6.25
C ALA A 132 -4.66 6.01 7.02
N ASP A 133 -5.47 6.59 7.91
CA ASP A 133 -6.49 5.86 8.66
C ASP A 133 -7.52 5.18 7.74
N ILE A 134 -8.01 5.89 6.70
CA ILE A 134 -8.95 5.33 5.72
C ILE A 134 -8.31 4.21 4.91
N PHE A 135 -7.08 4.42 4.44
CA PHE A 135 -6.33 3.42 3.70
C PHE A 135 -6.17 2.13 4.50
N PHE A 136 -5.60 2.21 5.70
CA PHE A 136 -5.33 1.03 6.51
C PHE A 136 -6.60 0.33 6.98
N GLY A 137 -7.66 1.08 7.29
CA GLY A 137 -8.96 0.50 7.60
C GLY A 137 -9.49 -0.33 6.44
N LYS A 138 -9.53 0.24 5.24
CA LYS A 138 -10.01 -0.45 4.04
C LYS A 138 -9.09 -1.59 3.58
N PHE A 139 -7.78 -1.41 3.71
CA PHE A 139 -6.80 -2.44 3.43
C PHE A 139 -7.00 -3.66 4.32
N SER A 140 -7.12 -3.47 5.63
CA SER A 140 -7.36 -4.56 6.60
C SER A 140 -8.67 -5.30 6.31
N GLU A 141 -9.74 -4.59 5.95
CA GLU A 141 -11.01 -5.19 5.54
C GLU A 141 -10.84 -6.09 4.31
N LEU A 142 -10.23 -5.57 3.25
CA LEU A 142 -10.04 -6.29 1.99
C LEU A 142 -9.24 -7.60 2.15
N ILE A 143 -8.19 -7.57 2.99
CA ILE A 143 -7.33 -8.74 3.17
C ILE A 143 -7.94 -9.77 4.11
N SER A 144 -8.77 -9.37 5.08
CA SER A 144 -9.50 -10.29 5.95
C SER A 144 -10.53 -11.11 5.17
N VAL A 145 -11.30 -10.48 4.30
CA VAL A 145 -12.28 -11.17 3.42
C VAL A 145 -11.60 -12.17 2.49
N SER A 146 -10.43 -11.82 1.96
CA SER A 146 -9.67 -12.71 1.06
C SER A 146 -9.13 -13.95 1.77
N ASP A 147 -8.90 -13.90 3.08
CA ASP A 147 -8.42 -15.03 3.88
C ASP A 147 -9.55 -16.03 4.19
N ASP A 148 -10.74 -15.54 4.48
CA ASP A 148 -11.93 -16.38 4.77
C ASP A 148 -12.36 -17.18 3.54
N THR A 149 -12.32 -16.58 2.35
CA THR A 149 -12.68 -17.26 1.10
C THR A 149 -11.72 -18.43 0.76
N ASN A 150 -10.45 -18.31 1.14
CA ASN A 150 -9.46 -19.37 0.94
C ASN A 150 -9.61 -20.51 1.97
N LYS A 151 -10.16 -20.27 3.16
CA LYS A 151 -10.43 -21.31 4.16
C LYS A 151 -11.63 -22.18 3.77
N ASP A 152 -12.67 -21.60 3.20
CA ASP A 152 -13.87 -22.35 2.76
C ASP A 152 -13.57 -23.27 1.56
N LEU A 153 -12.67 -22.87 0.66
CA LEU A 153 -12.27 -23.71 -0.47
C LEU A 153 -11.35 -24.88 -0.07
N SER A 154 -10.59 -24.76 1.02
CA SER A 154 -9.71 -25.82 1.50
C SER A 154 -10.44 -26.90 2.32
N SER A 155 -11.63 -26.61 2.86
CA SER A 155 -12.44 -27.55 3.62
C SER A 155 -13.33 -28.46 2.76
N GLN A 156 -13.49 -28.18 1.47
CA GLN A 156 -14.30 -28.99 0.54
C GLN A 156 -13.51 -29.96 -0.36
N GLN A 157 -12.17 -30.02 -0.24
CA GLN A 157 -11.33 -30.90 -1.07
C GLN A 157 -10.68 -32.07 -0.31
N LEU A 158 -11.26 -32.54 0.78
CA LEU A 158 -10.76 -33.72 1.52
C LEU A 158 -11.53 -35.01 1.22
N ASP A 159 -12.14 -35.15 0.04
CA ASP A 159 -12.58 -36.47 -0.44
C ASP A 159 -12.46 -36.51 -1.97
N ASN A 160 -11.40 -37.02 -2.45
CA ASN A 160 -11.16 -37.86 -3.63
C ASN A 160 -9.82 -37.60 -4.33
N SER A 161 -9.08 -38.68 -4.40
CA SER A 161 -8.07 -38.99 -5.42
C SER A 161 -6.61 -39.07 -4.93
N ILE A 162 -6.30 -40.26 -4.56
CA ILE A 162 -4.97 -40.87 -4.68
C ILE A 162 -4.55 -40.89 -6.15
N ASN A 163 -3.29 -40.51 -6.40
CA ASN A 163 -2.47 -40.87 -7.56
C ASN A 163 -2.45 -39.93 -8.78
N LYS A 164 -1.42 -39.07 -8.84
CA LYS A 164 -0.41 -39.13 -9.93
C LYS A 164 0.74 -38.14 -9.71
N GLN A 165 1.94 -38.68 -9.54
CA GLN A 165 3.21 -37.93 -9.67
C GLN A 165 3.34 -37.36 -11.07
N SER A 166 3.70 -36.08 -11.16
CA SER A 166 4.59 -35.61 -12.20
C SER A 166 5.28 -34.32 -11.76
N ASN A 167 6.60 -34.40 -11.72
CA ASN A 167 7.51 -33.29 -11.49
C ASN A 167 7.38 -32.23 -12.61
N ALA A 168 7.05 -31.02 -12.22
CA ALA A 168 7.41 -29.85 -12.99
C ALA A 168 7.84 -28.73 -12.03
N LYS A 169 9.15 -28.56 -11.93
CA LYS A 169 9.77 -27.40 -11.26
C LYS A 169 9.40 -26.16 -12.03
N SER A 170 8.45 -25.38 -11.55
CA SER A 170 8.24 -24.02 -12.08
C SER A 170 8.86 -23.00 -11.15
N LYS A 171 9.94 -22.40 -11.60
CA LYS A 171 10.65 -21.25 -11.00
C LYS A 171 9.85 -19.93 -11.14
N ILE A 172 8.54 -19.93 -10.88
CA ILE A 172 7.68 -18.73 -11.05
C ILE A 172 7.31 -18.08 -9.72
N TRP A 173 7.81 -18.57 -8.60
CA TRP A 173 7.37 -18.17 -7.25
C TRP A 173 8.13 -17.02 -6.60
N MET A 174 9.02 -16.33 -7.32
CA MET A 174 9.92 -15.32 -6.73
C MET A 174 9.58 -13.85 -7.02
N TYR A 175 8.54 -13.52 -7.78
CA TYR A 175 8.37 -12.15 -8.31
C TYR A 175 7.09 -11.40 -7.89
N SER A 176 6.36 -11.82 -6.87
CA SER A 176 5.05 -11.20 -6.56
C SER A 176 4.99 -10.35 -5.28
N ALA A 177 6.10 -9.89 -4.74
CA ALA A 177 6.12 -9.40 -3.37
C ALA A 177 6.55 -7.94 -3.16
N ILE A 178 6.15 -6.92 -3.98
CA ILE A 178 6.78 -5.59 -3.84
C ILE A 178 5.89 -4.39 -4.17
N VAL A 179 4.74 -4.12 -3.53
CA VAL A 179 3.94 -2.95 -4.00
C VAL A 179 3.34 -2.00 -2.95
N ALA A 180 3.31 -2.35 -1.71
CA ALA A 180 2.40 -1.66 -0.80
C ALA A 180 2.86 -0.40 -0.12
N GLY A 181 4.13 -0.24 -0.03
CA GLY A 181 4.69 0.96 0.58
C GLY A 181 4.62 2.18 -0.32
N ALA A 182 4.60 1.96 -1.63
CA ALA A 182 4.42 2.99 -2.64
C ALA A 182 3.19 3.88 -2.38
N LEU A 183 2.24 3.40 -1.61
CA LEU A 183 0.94 4.02 -1.47
C LEU A 183 0.79 4.96 -0.30
N ILE A 184 1.54 4.75 0.78
CA ILE A 184 1.56 5.74 1.86
C ILE A 184 2.19 7.03 1.33
N LEU A 185 3.19 6.94 0.47
CA LEU A 185 3.80 8.11 -0.17
C LEU A 185 2.99 8.65 -1.33
N ALA A 186 2.52 7.85 -2.25
CA ALA A 186 1.62 8.30 -3.30
C ALA A 186 0.40 8.99 -2.68
N TYR A 187 -0.06 8.47 -1.57
CA TYR A 187 -1.22 8.98 -0.88
C TYR A 187 -0.95 10.22 0.00
N LEU A 188 0.23 10.38 0.57
CA LEU A 188 0.67 11.59 1.25
C LEU A 188 1.18 12.65 0.27
N ILE A 189 1.54 12.21 -0.93
CA ILE A 189 1.99 13.04 -2.04
C ILE A 189 0.81 13.39 -2.98
N PHE A 190 -0.24 12.57 -2.99
CA PHE A 190 -1.48 12.77 -3.74
C PHE A 190 -2.64 13.16 -2.81
#